data_fb97801b76e5a63159690348106a2485
#
_entry.id   fb97801b76e5a63159690348106a2485
#
_cell.length_a   1.000
_cell.length_b   1.000
_cell.length_c   1.000
_cell.angle_alpha   90.00
_cell.angle_beta   90.00
_cell.angle_gamma   90.00
#
_symmetry.space_group_name_H-M   'P 1'
#
loop_
_entity.id
_entity.type
_entity.pdbx_description
1 polymer ?
#
loop_
_entity_poly.entity_id
_entity_poly.type
_entity_poly.pdbx_seq_one_letter_code
_entity_poly.pdbx_strand_id
1 'polypeptide(L)'
;MLGKKAYKVIGMILAMMLVAGCGAAADETAEPELLLGFSQIGSESAWRIGNTHDIERAAEDYGVSLMFENANQSQENQIDAIRRFIAYKVDVIAFSPIVEDGWDNVLMEAKEAGIPVILVDRDIKTDIEGLTTCLIGADFYNEGVMAAEYLIRKADELGLESVNIVEITGTENSTPMRQRQAGFADTIAGDERMHILESIDGDFLKSRGAECMRYLLDTYGDEIDVVFSHNDEMTLGALPEIENSGFVPGKDIIIISIDAGQEAIDVLKEGRINCVVECTPNLGDELMETALKLKNGEEVEAVIHPVEQAFTDEMDVDSIEPRGY
;
A
#
# COMPACT_ATOMS: atom_id res chain seq x y z
N MET A 1 -34.44 -56.55 79.42
CA MET A 1 -33.58 -57.75 79.32
C MET A 1 -33.07 -57.84 77.89
N LEU A 2 -31.80 -57.67 77.76
CA LEU A 2 -30.89 -58.36 76.87
C LEU A 2 -31.39 -58.57 75.42
N GLY A 3 -30.74 -58.13 74.43
CA GLY A 3 -29.41 -58.51 74.10
C GLY A 3 -28.83 -57.89 72.85
N LYS A 4 -27.69 -57.73 72.99
CA LYS A 4 -26.45 -57.95 72.22
C LYS A 4 -26.54 -57.82 70.71
N LYS A 5 -26.06 -56.73 70.27
CA LYS A 5 -24.84 -56.56 69.49
C LYS A 5 -24.50 -57.69 68.52
N ALA A 6 -24.63 -57.41 67.24
CA ALA A 6 -23.80 -57.99 66.21
C ALA A 6 -23.21 -56.90 65.35
N TYR A 7 -21.98 -56.55 65.63
CA TYR A 7 -21.15 -55.81 64.74
C TYR A 7 -20.71 -56.70 63.59
N LYS A 8 -21.34 -56.57 62.48
CA LYS A 8 -20.79 -57.11 61.23
C LYS A 8 -19.80 -56.13 60.70
N VAL A 9 -18.59 -56.57 60.68
CA VAL A 9 -17.44 -55.95 59.95
C VAL A 9 -17.87 -55.87 58.50
N ILE A 10 -18.23 -54.67 58.06
CA ILE A 10 -18.38 -54.37 56.66
C ILE A 10 -16.95 -54.01 56.20
N GLY A 11 -16.40 -55.00 55.49
CA GLY A 11 -15.12 -54.77 54.83
C GLY A 11 -15.20 -53.54 53.97
N MET A 12 -14.28 -52.66 54.27
CA MET A 12 -14.03 -51.44 53.51
C MET A 12 -13.40 -51.84 52.16
N ILE A 13 -14.26 -52.14 51.20
CA ILE A 13 -13.83 -52.16 49.81
C ILE A 13 -13.64 -50.68 49.43
N LEU A 14 -12.43 -50.24 49.58
CA LEU A 14 -11.97 -49.00 49.01
C LEU A 14 -11.94 -49.16 47.50
N ALA A 15 -13.08 -48.91 46.86
CA ALA A 15 -13.11 -48.76 45.44
C ALA A 15 -12.26 -47.53 45.12
N MET A 16 -11.00 -47.74 44.75
CA MET A 16 -10.18 -46.74 44.01
C MET A 16 -10.94 -46.48 42.73
N MET A 17 -11.78 -45.44 42.69
CA MET A 17 -12.14 -44.76 41.46
C MET A 17 -10.88 -44.11 40.96
N LEU A 18 -10.21 -44.78 40.03
CA LEU A 18 -9.34 -44.14 39.07
C LEU A 18 -10.21 -43.13 38.33
N VAL A 19 -10.21 -41.88 38.79
CA VAL A 19 -10.57 -40.74 37.98
C VAL A 19 -9.49 -40.72 36.93
N ALA A 20 -9.76 -41.35 35.79
CA ALA A 20 -9.05 -40.99 34.55
C ALA A 20 -9.46 -39.57 34.26
N GLY A 21 -8.71 -38.64 34.83
CA GLY A 21 -8.66 -37.27 34.35
C GLY A 21 -8.18 -37.34 32.92
N CYS A 22 -9.09 -37.21 31.95
CA CYS A 22 -8.73 -36.66 30.67
C CYS A 22 -8.25 -35.25 30.97
N GLY A 23 -6.99 -35.16 31.34
CA GLY A 23 -6.22 -33.96 31.07
C GLY A 23 -6.27 -33.83 29.56
N ALA A 24 -7.06 -32.91 29.05
CA ALA A 24 -6.76 -32.34 27.76
C ALA A 24 -5.30 -31.87 27.88
N ALA A 25 -4.41 -32.60 27.24
CA ALA A 25 -3.09 -32.07 26.98
C ALA A 25 -3.37 -30.75 26.26
N ALA A 26 -3.14 -29.65 26.95
CA ALA A 26 -2.95 -28.36 26.25
C ALA A 26 -1.91 -28.69 25.17
N ASP A 27 -2.24 -28.36 23.96
CA ASP A 27 -1.37 -28.52 22.83
C ASP A 27 -0.17 -27.59 23.09
N GLU A 28 0.86 -28.11 23.74
CA GLU A 28 2.08 -27.37 24.13
C GLU A 28 2.97 -27.06 22.91
N THR A 29 2.44 -27.22 21.70
CA THR A 29 3.15 -26.96 20.44
C THR A 29 2.54 -25.84 19.60
N ALA A 30 1.59 -25.07 20.10
CA ALA A 30 1.19 -23.86 19.44
C ALA A 30 2.40 -22.89 19.48
N GLU A 31 2.99 -22.64 18.32
CA GLU A 31 4.01 -21.58 18.21
C GLU A 31 3.40 -20.30 18.77
N PRO A 32 4.19 -19.47 19.48
CA PRO A 32 3.66 -18.22 20.04
C PRO A 32 3.12 -17.39 18.88
N GLU A 33 1.86 -17.03 18.99
CA GLU A 33 1.15 -16.17 18.02
C GLU A 33 1.97 -14.91 17.75
N LEU A 34 2.18 -14.59 16.45
CA LEU A 34 2.86 -13.34 16.06
C LEU A 34 1.98 -12.15 16.43
N LEU A 35 2.53 -11.21 17.18
CA LEU A 35 1.91 -9.91 17.44
C LEU A 35 2.57 -8.86 16.54
N LEU A 36 1.83 -8.39 15.54
CA LEU A 36 2.26 -7.37 14.57
C LEU A 36 1.61 -6.04 14.91
N GLY A 37 2.42 -4.98 15.08
CA GLY A 37 1.93 -3.61 15.14
C GLY A 37 1.95 -2.99 13.75
N PHE A 38 0.80 -2.53 13.23
CA PHE A 38 0.71 -1.87 11.93
C PHE A 38 0.14 -0.47 12.04
N SER A 39 0.88 0.55 11.54
CA SER A 39 0.37 1.92 11.44
C SER A 39 0.13 2.33 9.99
N GLN A 40 -1.15 2.52 9.66
CA GLN A 40 -1.60 3.01 8.35
C GLN A 40 -1.58 4.54 8.31
N ILE A 41 -1.34 5.12 7.11
CA ILE A 41 -1.36 6.58 6.89
C ILE A 41 -2.72 7.17 7.21
N GLY A 42 -3.78 6.60 6.58
CA GLY A 42 -5.14 7.14 6.62
C GLY A 42 -6.13 6.23 5.91
N SER A 43 -7.17 6.83 5.34
CA SER A 43 -8.19 6.18 4.50
C SER A 43 -8.58 7.16 3.38
N GLU A 44 -7.57 7.82 2.80
CA GLU A 44 -7.73 8.96 1.88
C GLU A 44 -8.11 8.56 0.45
N SER A 45 -7.89 7.28 0.09
CA SER A 45 -8.12 6.77 -1.26
C SER A 45 -8.69 5.36 -1.26
N ALA A 46 -9.29 4.93 -2.38
CA ALA A 46 -9.73 3.56 -2.58
C ALA A 46 -8.55 2.58 -2.46
N TRP A 47 -7.38 2.94 -3.02
CA TRP A 47 -6.15 2.18 -2.90
C TRP A 47 -5.76 1.95 -1.43
N ARG A 48 -5.76 3.02 -0.62
CA ARG A 48 -5.38 2.92 0.81
C ARG A 48 -6.36 2.08 1.62
N ILE A 49 -7.64 2.18 1.32
CA ILE A 49 -8.69 1.35 1.93
C ILE A 49 -8.49 -0.12 1.53
N GLY A 50 -8.21 -0.39 0.23
CA GLY A 50 -7.90 -1.73 -0.28
C GLY A 50 -6.68 -2.33 0.42
N ASN A 51 -5.59 -1.56 0.57
CA ASN A 51 -4.39 -1.99 1.29
C ASN A 51 -4.67 -2.34 2.76
N THR A 52 -5.47 -1.52 3.46
CA THR A 52 -5.89 -1.81 4.84
C THR A 52 -6.67 -3.13 4.92
N HIS A 53 -7.67 -3.31 4.06
CA HIS A 53 -8.48 -4.53 4.05
C HIS A 53 -7.66 -5.78 3.73
N ASP A 54 -6.70 -5.67 2.80
CA ASP A 54 -5.83 -6.79 2.45
C ASP A 54 -4.90 -7.17 3.61
N ILE A 55 -4.33 -6.20 4.32
CA ILE A 55 -3.51 -6.45 5.50
C ILE A 55 -4.34 -7.09 6.64
N GLU A 56 -5.56 -6.60 6.89
CA GLU A 56 -6.46 -7.17 7.89
C GLU A 56 -6.86 -8.61 7.53
N ARG A 57 -7.24 -8.86 6.25
CA ARG A 57 -7.54 -10.19 5.72
C ARG A 57 -6.34 -11.14 5.89
N ALA A 58 -5.16 -10.71 5.46
CA ALA A 58 -3.96 -11.55 5.56
C ALA A 58 -3.63 -11.87 7.02
N ALA A 59 -3.78 -10.91 7.94
CA ALA A 59 -3.56 -11.18 9.37
C ALA A 59 -4.50 -12.28 9.90
N GLU A 60 -5.78 -12.27 9.50
CA GLU A 60 -6.74 -13.32 9.84
C GLU A 60 -6.35 -14.67 9.22
N ASP A 61 -6.00 -14.68 7.92
CA ASP A 61 -5.67 -15.90 7.18
C ASP A 61 -4.40 -16.59 7.71
N TYR A 62 -3.41 -15.80 8.15
CA TYR A 62 -2.14 -16.29 8.72
C TYR A 62 -2.19 -16.50 10.25
N GLY A 63 -3.30 -16.19 10.91
CA GLY A 63 -3.44 -16.31 12.37
C GLY A 63 -2.53 -15.34 13.13
N VAL A 64 -2.31 -14.13 12.59
CA VAL A 64 -1.49 -13.08 13.18
C VAL A 64 -2.35 -12.16 14.04
N SER A 65 -1.93 -11.91 15.29
CA SER A 65 -2.54 -10.87 16.13
C SER A 65 -2.10 -9.50 15.65
N LEU A 66 -3.02 -8.75 15.03
CA LEU A 66 -2.77 -7.44 14.47
C LEU A 66 -3.18 -6.31 15.44
N MET A 67 -2.23 -5.46 15.83
CA MET A 67 -2.49 -4.15 16.45
C MET A 67 -2.51 -3.09 15.36
N PHE A 68 -3.70 -2.71 14.87
CA PHE A 68 -3.87 -1.73 13.82
C PHE A 68 -4.11 -0.31 14.38
N GLU A 69 -3.40 0.68 13.84
CA GLU A 69 -3.55 2.09 14.17
C GLU A 69 -3.65 2.92 12.88
N ASN A 70 -4.73 3.68 12.74
CA ASN A 70 -4.87 4.64 11.65
C ASN A 70 -4.35 6.01 12.10
N ALA A 71 -3.36 6.54 11.40
CA ALA A 71 -2.74 7.82 11.77
C ALA A 71 -3.50 9.06 11.32
N ASN A 72 -4.57 8.89 10.51
CA ASN A 72 -5.37 10.00 9.99
C ASN A 72 -4.52 11.10 9.33
N GLN A 73 -3.56 10.69 8.51
CA GLN A 73 -2.64 11.55 7.76
C GLN A 73 -1.75 12.45 8.64
N SER A 74 -1.41 11.97 9.84
CA SER A 74 -0.54 12.69 10.77
C SER A 74 0.71 11.88 11.09
N GLN A 75 1.88 12.40 10.76
CA GLN A 75 3.16 11.80 11.14
C GLN A 75 3.31 11.68 12.65
N GLU A 76 2.84 12.67 13.42
CA GLU A 76 2.86 12.62 14.88
C GLU A 76 2.07 11.42 15.41
N ASN A 77 0.89 11.15 14.83
CA ASN A 77 0.08 9.99 15.21
C ASN A 77 0.78 8.66 14.86
N GLN A 78 1.51 8.60 13.72
CA GLN A 78 2.30 7.41 13.36
C GLN A 78 3.45 7.18 14.37
N ILE A 79 4.17 8.23 14.72
CA ILE A 79 5.24 8.18 15.72
C ILE A 79 4.69 7.70 17.08
N ASP A 80 3.54 8.20 17.50
CA ASP A 80 2.88 7.76 18.73
C ASP A 80 2.38 6.31 18.64
N ALA A 81 1.91 5.86 17.47
CA ALA A 81 1.53 4.47 17.23
C ALA A 81 2.76 3.54 17.38
N ILE A 82 3.89 3.88 16.74
CA ILE A 82 5.12 3.10 16.85
C ILE A 82 5.59 3.01 18.33
N ARG A 83 5.54 4.12 19.09
CA ARG A 83 5.86 4.09 20.52
C ARG A 83 4.91 3.22 21.34
N ARG A 84 3.61 3.19 20.99
CA ARG A 84 2.66 2.25 21.60
C ARG A 84 3.03 0.81 21.28
N PHE A 85 3.37 0.48 20.05
CA PHE A 85 3.81 -0.86 19.67
C PHE A 85 5.06 -1.30 20.43
N ILE A 86 6.05 -0.40 20.58
CA ILE A 86 7.24 -0.64 21.42
C ILE A 86 6.85 -0.92 22.87
N ALA A 87 5.94 -0.12 23.44
CA ALA A 87 5.49 -0.29 24.82
C ALA A 87 4.73 -1.60 25.06
N TYR A 88 3.96 -2.04 24.06
CA TYR A 88 3.25 -3.34 24.07
C TYR A 88 4.17 -4.52 23.74
N LYS A 89 5.42 -4.26 23.31
CA LYS A 89 6.41 -5.26 22.93
C LYS A 89 5.89 -6.19 21.83
N VAL A 90 5.39 -5.60 20.76
CA VAL A 90 5.03 -6.36 19.57
C VAL A 90 6.26 -7.10 19.02
N ASP A 91 6.07 -8.20 18.34
CA ASP A 91 7.17 -8.97 17.74
C ASP A 91 7.79 -8.26 16.52
N VAL A 92 6.94 -7.58 15.74
CA VAL A 92 7.33 -6.83 14.53
C VAL A 92 6.51 -5.54 14.46
N ILE A 93 7.13 -4.46 14.04
CA ILE A 93 6.45 -3.20 13.69
C ILE A 93 6.42 -3.09 12.17
N ALA A 94 5.27 -2.75 11.60
CA ALA A 94 5.16 -2.37 10.21
C ALA A 94 4.40 -1.04 10.08
N PHE A 95 4.74 -0.23 9.09
CA PHE A 95 4.01 1.01 8.83
C PHE A 95 4.24 1.54 7.42
N SER A 96 3.26 2.30 6.90
CA SER A 96 3.41 3.08 5.67
C SER A 96 3.74 4.52 6.04
N PRO A 97 4.96 5.01 5.81
CA PRO A 97 5.32 6.38 6.20
C PRO A 97 4.60 7.43 5.36
N ILE A 98 4.04 8.47 6.02
CA ILE A 98 3.35 9.56 5.31
C ILE A 98 4.32 10.42 4.50
N VAL A 99 5.52 10.67 5.03
CA VAL A 99 6.63 11.41 4.41
C VAL A 99 7.93 10.66 4.65
N GLU A 100 8.99 11.01 3.89
CA GLU A 100 10.28 10.32 3.99
C GLU A 100 11.10 10.71 5.22
N ASP A 101 11.00 11.94 5.71
CA ASP A 101 11.85 12.49 6.76
C ASP A 101 11.24 12.37 8.16
N GLY A 102 12.11 12.42 9.20
CA GLY A 102 11.69 12.61 10.60
C GLY A 102 11.48 11.33 11.41
N TRP A 103 11.91 10.18 10.91
CA TRP A 103 11.66 8.87 11.53
C TRP A 103 12.79 8.38 12.46
N ASP A 104 14.01 8.92 12.33
CA ASP A 104 15.22 8.40 12.97
C ASP A 104 15.06 8.16 14.47
N ASN A 105 14.46 9.10 15.19
CA ASN A 105 14.33 9.00 16.64
C ASN A 105 13.46 7.82 17.07
N VAL A 106 12.25 7.69 16.50
CA VAL A 106 11.32 6.63 16.92
C VAL A 106 11.77 5.25 16.42
N LEU A 107 12.43 5.18 15.27
CA LEU A 107 12.99 3.94 14.75
C LEU A 107 14.23 3.50 15.54
N MET A 108 15.01 4.45 16.07
CA MET A 108 16.07 4.14 17.02
C MET A 108 15.50 3.56 18.32
N GLU A 109 14.36 4.10 18.83
CA GLU A 109 13.65 3.53 19.99
C GLU A 109 13.22 2.06 19.71
N ALA A 110 12.72 1.75 18.51
CA ALA A 110 12.35 0.39 18.11
C ALA A 110 13.58 -0.53 18.03
N LYS A 111 14.68 -0.04 17.42
CA LYS A 111 15.96 -0.76 17.33
C LYS A 111 16.55 -1.07 18.70
N GLU A 112 16.52 -0.12 19.62
CA GLU A 112 16.98 -0.32 21.01
C GLU A 112 16.10 -1.32 21.78
N ALA A 113 14.81 -1.40 21.44
CA ALA A 113 13.90 -2.40 21.97
C ALA A 113 14.09 -3.79 21.34
N GLY A 114 14.90 -3.89 20.29
CA GLY A 114 15.14 -5.15 19.55
C GLY A 114 13.95 -5.59 18.67
N ILE A 115 13.08 -4.65 18.28
CA ILE A 115 11.90 -4.94 17.48
C ILE A 115 12.21 -4.60 16.01
N PRO A 116 12.16 -5.58 15.08
CA PRO A 116 12.37 -5.32 13.65
C PRO A 116 11.23 -4.47 13.06
N VAL A 117 11.59 -3.66 12.06
CA VAL A 117 10.66 -2.73 11.41
C VAL A 117 10.58 -3.04 9.93
N ILE A 118 9.35 -3.24 9.43
CA ILE A 118 9.02 -3.39 8.00
C ILE A 118 8.37 -2.09 7.52
N LEU A 119 8.88 -1.54 6.45
CA LEU A 119 8.19 -0.48 5.71
C LEU A 119 7.23 -1.11 4.70
N VAL A 120 6.02 -0.59 4.63
CA VAL A 120 5.00 -1.05 3.69
C VAL A 120 4.61 0.10 2.77
N ASP A 121 4.55 -0.16 1.45
CA ASP A 121 4.23 0.81 0.43
C ASP A 121 5.33 1.87 0.25
N ARG A 122 5.57 2.74 1.22
CA ARG A 122 6.48 3.89 1.11
C ARG A 122 7.79 3.69 1.88
N ASP A 123 8.84 4.33 1.40
CA ASP A 123 10.16 4.32 2.02
C ASP A 123 10.41 5.58 2.87
N ILE A 124 11.48 5.57 3.64
CA ILE A 124 11.98 6.68 4.44
C ILE A 124 13.37 7.11 3.97
N LYS A 125 13.73 8.34 4.33
CA LYS A 125 15.08 8.85 4.12
C LYS A 125 15.82 8.88 5.47
N THR A 126 16.88 8.09 5.57
CA THR A 126 17.74 8.04 6.74
C THR A 126 19.18 7.71 6.35
N ASP A 127 20.14 8.28 7.09
CA ASP A 127 21.56 7.94 6.98
C ASP A 127 21.99 6.90 8.04
N ILE A 128 21.05 6.40 8.85
CA ILE A 128 21.32 5.46 9.94
C ILE A 128 21.02 4.04 9.50
N GLU A 129 22.05 3.23 9.36
CA GLU A 129 21.91 1.83 8.98
C GLU A 129 21.12 0.99 9.98
N GLY A 130 20.26 0.11 9.49
CA GLY A 130 19.53 -0.90 10.28
C GLY A 130 18.45 -0.30 11.17
N LEU A 131 17.83 0.81 10.81
CA LEU A 131 16.58 1.31 11.40
C LEU A 131 15.38 0.52 10.88
N THR A 132 15.44 0.04 9.66
CA THR A 132 14.43 -0.80 9.02
C THR A 132 15.05 -2.12 8.58
N THR A 133 14.23 -3.16 8.47
CA THR A 133 14.68 -4.50 8.11
C THR A 133 14.31 -4.85 6.68
N CYS A 134 13.12 -4.44 6.23
CA CYS A 134 12.59 -4.73 4.91
C CYS A 134 11.68 -3.59 4.45
N LEU A 135 11.64 -3.35 3.12
CA LEU A 135 10.62 -2.58 2.44
C LEU A 135 9.80 -3.51 1.55
N ILE A 136 8.48 -3.49 1.71
CA ILE A 136 7.53 -4.20 0.85
C ILE A 136 6.67 -3.15 0.16
N GLY A 137 6.83 -2.96 -1.14
CA GLY A 137 6.11 -1.94 -1.89
C GLY A 137 6.49 -1.90 -3.37
N ALA A 138 5.76 -1.10 -4.13
CA ALA A 138 5.96 -0.93 -5.57
C ALA A 138 7.34 -0.34 -5.92
N ASP A 139 7.82 -0.60 -7.12
CA ASP A 139 8.93 0.14 -7.72
C ASP A 139 8.38 1.42 -8.38
N PHE A 140 8.17 2.45 -7.58
CA PHE A 140 7.58 3.70 -8.03
C PHE A 140 8.38 4.40 -9.15
N TYR A 141 9.71 4.20 -9.18
CA TYR A 141 10.51 4.72 -10.27
C TYR A 141 10.15 4.00 -11.58
N ASN A 142 10.03 2.67 -11.53
CA ASN A 142 9.63 1.87 -12.68
C ASN A 142 8.19 2.14 -13.12
N GLU A 143 7.28 2.47 -12.20
CA GLU A 143 5.92 2.93 -12.58
C GLU A 143 5.98 4.20 -13.43
N GLY A 144 6.81 5.19 -13.03
CA GLY A 144 7.06 6.39 -13.83
C GLY A 144 7.68 6.07 -15.20
N VAL A 145 8.62 5.12 -15.25
CA VAL A 145 9.22 4.62 -16.50
C VAL A 145 8.15 4.02 -17.41
N MET A 146 7.30 3.13 -16.89
CA MET A 146 6.22 2.49 -17.67
C MET A 146 5.24 3.52 -18.24
N ALA A 147 4.88 4.55 -17.47
CA ALA A 147 4.02 5.64 -17.90
C ALA A 147 4.66 6.42 -19.07
N ALA A 148 5.94 6.76 -18.96
CA ALA A 148 6.69 7.48 -19.98
C ALA A 148 6.91 6.65 -21.24
N GLU A 149 7.25 5.37 -21.11
CA GLU A 149 7.39 4.46 -22.26
C GLU A 149 6.07 4.32 -23.05
N TYR A 150 4.94 4.24 -22.34
CA TYR A 150 3.64 4.29 -22.99
C TYR A 150 3.47 5.58 -23.79
N LEU A 151 3.75 6.75 -23.17
CA LEU A 151 3.61 8.04 -23.85
C LEU A 151 4.47 8.14 -25.10
N ILE A 152 5.74 7.72 -25.03
CA ILE A 152 6.66 7.74 -26.20
C ILE A 152 6.10 6.88 -27.33
N ARG A 153 5.65 5.66 -27.04
CA ARG A 153 5.03 4.78 -28.07
C ARG A 153 3.77 5.40 -28.66
N LYS A 154 2.93 6.00 -27.81
CA LYS A 154 1.67 6.64 -28.24
C LYS A 154 1.93 7.87 -29.12
N ALA A 155 2.94 8.68 -28.78
CA ALA A 155 3.37 9.80 -29.60
C ALA A 155 3.90 9.36 -30.98
N ASP A 156 4.66 8.23 -31.02
CA ASP A 156 5.11 7.63 -32.27
C ASP A 156 3.93 7.12 -33.13
N GLU A 157 2.98 6.41 -32.53
CA GLU A 157 1.77 5.93 -33.20
C GLU A 157 0.96 7.06 -33.84
N LEU A 158 0.79 8.15 -33.09
CA LEU A 158 0.02 9.33 -33.55
C LEU A 158 0.82 10.29 -34.41
N GLY A 159 2.13 10.10 -34.57
CA GLY A 159 3.03 10.95 -35.35
C GLY A 159 3.14 12.37 -34.77
N LEU A 160 3.14 12.52 -33.46
CA LEU A 160 3.22 13.81 -32.78
C LEU A 160 4.64 14.38 -32.89
N GLU A 161 4.77 15.63 -33.32
CA GLU A 161 6.06 16.36 -33.43
C GLU A 161 6.40 17.16 -32.17
N SER A 162 5.43 17.44 -31.32
CA SER A 162 5.56 18.10 -30.01
C SER A 162 4.48 17.56 -29.08
N VAL A 163 4.79 17.38 -27.81
CA VAL A 163 3.90 16.82 -26.78
C VAL A 163 4.04 17.63 -25.50
N ASN A 164 3.02 18.41 -25.19
CA ASN A 164 2.95 19.23 -24.01
C ASN A 164 2.26 18.47 -22.86
N ILE A 165 2.96 18.28 -21.79
CA ILE A 165 2.55 17.42 -20.67
C ILE A 165 2.27 18.31 -19.45
N VAL A 166 1.14 18.09 -18.79
CA VAL A 166 0.91 18.57 -17.43
C VAL A 166 0.91 17.39 -16.47
N GLU A 167 1.53 17.60 -15.31
CA GLU A 167 1.70 16.55 -14.31
C GLU A 167 0.97 16.92 -13.03
N ILE A 168 0.13 15.99 -12.52
CA ILE A 168 -0.54 16.11 -11.22
C ILE A 168 0.13 15.13 -10.27
N THR A 169 0.98 15.66 -9.38
CA THR A 169 1.79 14.85 -8.47
C THR A 169 1.07 14.49 -7.18
N GLY A 170 1.57 13.49 -6.47
CA GLY A 170 1.05 13.12 -5.14
C GLY A 170 1.61 13.97 -4.02
N THR A 171 1.34 13.54 -2.76
CA THR A 171 1.75 14.22 -1.53
C THR A 171 3.23 14.59 -1.56
N GLU A 172 3.53 15.87 -1.36
CA GLU A 172 4.89 16.40 -1.36
C GLU A 172 5.79 15.65 -0.36
N ASN A 173 7.03 15.39 -0.77
CA ASN A 173 8.02 14.65 0.01
C ASN A 173 7.66 13.19 0.35
N SER A 174 6.73 12.58 -0.38
CA SER A 174 6.49 11.13 -0.34
C SER A 174 7.32 10.40 -1.39
N THR A 175 7.70 9.17 -1.09
CA THR A 175 8.47 8.32 -2.01
C THR A 175 7.77 8.13 -3.36
N PRO A 176 6.46 7.74 -3.42
CA PRO A 176 5.80 7.55 -4.71
C PRO A 176 5.79 8.83 -5.56
N MET A 177 5.54 10.00 -4.96
CA MET A 177 5.57 11.25 -5.72
C MET A 177 6.93 11.47 -6.37
N ARG A 178 8.00 11.40 -5.58
CA ARG A 178 9.36 11.70 -6.06
C ARG A 178 9.86 10.70 -7.09
N GLN A 179 9.61 9.41 -6.88
CA GLN A 179 10.13 8.36 -7.75
C GLN A 179 9.33 8.25 -9.05
N ARG A 180 7.99 8.36 -9.01
CA ARG A 180 7.15 8.41 -10.23
C ARG A 180 7.56 9.59 -11.12
N GLN A 181 7.70 10.80 -10.52
CA GLN A 181 8.17 11.98 -11.22
C GLN A 181 9.56 11.77 -11.84
N ALA A 182 10.52 11.24 -11.08
CA ALA A 182 11.88 11.00 -11.55
C ALA A 182 11.90 9.96 -12.69
N GLY A 183 11.24 8.82 -12.52
CA GLY A 183 11.18 7.77 -13.54
C GLY A 183 10.55 8.24 -14.84
N PHE A 184 9.48 9.01 -14.76
CA PHE A 184 8.84 9.62 -15.93
C PHE A 184 9.76 10.65 -16.61
N ALA A 185 10.27 11.61 -15.85
CA ALA A 185 11.11 12.69 -16.38
C ALA A 185 12.43 12.17 -16.99
N ASP A 186 13.12 11.24 -16.32
CA ASP A 186 14.37 10.65 -16.81
C ASP A 186 14.15 9.86 -18.12
N THR A 187 13.01 9.19 -18.25
CA THR A 187 12.68 8.40 -19.43
C THR A 187 12.38 9.27 -20.63
N ILE A 188 11.62 10.36 -20.46
CA ILE A 188 11.31 11.29 -21.56
C ILE A 188 12.45 12.24 -21.89
N ALA A 189 13.47 12.43 -21.04
CA ALA A 189 14.52 13.43 -21.19
C ALA A 189 15.32 13.29 -22.50
N GLY A 190 15.34 12.10 -23.11
CA GLY A 190 16.01 11.82 -24.37
C GLY A 190 15.17 12.15 -25.63
N ASP A 191 13.92 12.50 -25.48
CA ASP A 191 12.98 12.79 -26.58
C ASP A 191 12.66 14.29 -26.62
N GLU A 192 13.23 14.98 -27.61
CA GLU A 192 13.09 16.46 -27.76
C GLU A 192 11.63 16.90 -27.99
N ARG A 193 10.71 15.98 -28.29
CA ARG A 193 9.28 16.29 -28.46
C ARG A 193 8.56 16.53 -27.14
N MET A 194 9.05 15.96 -26.03
CA MET A 194 8.38 15.91 -24.76
C MET A 194 8.65 17.15 -23.91
N HIS A 195 7.62 17.88 -23.53
CA HIS A 195 7.71 19.12 -22.77
C HIS A 195 6.79 19.10 -21.57
N ILE A 196 7.34 19.01 -20.37
CA ILE A 196 6.54 19.18 -19.13
C ILE A 196 6.32 20.69 -18.96
N LEU A 197 5.06 21.13 -19.10
CA LEU A 197 4.66 22.53 -18.93
C LEU A 197 4.64 22.92 -17.45
N GLU A 198 4.00 22.09 -16.62
CA GLU A 198 3.89 22.31 -15.19
C GLU A 198 3.64 20.99 -14.46
N SER A 199 4.21 20.88 -13.24
CA SER A 199 3.93 19.83 -12.27
C SER A 199 3.32 20.46 -11.03
N ILE A 200 2.14 19.97 -10.60
CA ILE A 200 1.37 20.56 -9.49
C ILE A 200 0.94 19.49 -8.49
N ASP A 201 1.03 19.83 -7.19
CA ASP A 201 0.68 18.91 -6.11
C ASP A 201 -0.84 18.72 -5.95
N GLY A 202 -1.30 17.50 -6.16
CA GLY A 202 -2.67 17.04 -5.97
C GLY A 202 -2.89 16.19 -4.70
N ASP A 203 -1.84 15.96 -3.91
CA ASP A 203 -1.89 15.31 -2.58
C ASP A 203 -2.57 13.93 -2.58
N PHE A 204 -2.59 13.24 -3.72
CA PHE A 204 -3.31 11.98 -3.96
C PHE A 204 -4.83 12.06 -3.71
N LEU A 205 -5.41 13.25 -3.67
CA LEU A 205 -6.83 13.45 -3.36
C LEU A 205 -7.66 13.76 -4.62
N LYS A 206 -8.83 13.12 -4.76
CA LYS A 206 -9.76 13.35 -5.88
C LYS A 206 -10.15 14.82 -6.04
N SER A 207 -10.45 15.51 -4.93
CA SER A 207 -10.81 16.93 -4.94
C SER A 207 -9.66 17.83 -5.40
N ARG A 208 -8.42 17.48 -5.00
CA ARG A 208 -7.22 18.22 -5.41
C ARG A 208 -6.91 18.00 -6.88
N GLY A 209 -7.08 16.75 -7.38
CA GLY A 209 -6.97 16.46 -8.82
C GLY A 209 -7.88 17.34 -9.67
N ALA A 210 -9.15 17.53 -9.23
CA ALA A 210 -10.09 18.43 -9.88
C ALA A 210 -9.64 19.90 -9.83
N GLU A 211 -9.17 20.39 -8.66
CA GLU A 211 -8.66 21.76 -8.52
C GLU A 211 -7.43 22.02 -9.39
N CYS A 212 -6.46 21.09 -9.39
CA CYS A 212 -5.25 21.15 -10.20
C CYS A 212 -5.60 21.18 -11.69
N MET A 213 -6.47 20.28 -12.15
CA MET A 213 -6.84 20.23 -13.57
C MET A 213 -7.55 21.49 -14.03
N ARG A 214 -8.46 22.03 -13.22
CA ARG A 214 -9.12 23.31 -13.53
C ARG A 214 -8.11 24.44 -13.70
N TYR A 215 -7.15 24.56 -12.78
CA TYR A 215 -6.07 25.54 -12.87
C TYR A 215 -5.22 25.34 -14.13
N LEU A 216 -4.84 24.10 -14.44
CA LEU A 216 -4.03 23.79 -15.63
C LEU A 216 -4.78 24.11 -16.93
N LEU A 217 -6.07 23.80 -17.01
CA LEU A 217 -6.92 24.14 -18.16
C LEU A 217 -7.11 25.67 -18.31
N ASP A 218 -7.29 26.38 -17.20
CA ASP A 218 -7.40 27.84 -17.20
C ASP A 218 -6.09 28.52 -17.66
N THR A 219 -4.93 27.86 -17.41
CA THR A 219 -3.60 28.41 -17.69
C THR A 219 -3.12 28.06 -19.10
N TYR A 220 -3.26 26.81 -19.53
CA TYR A 220 -2.67 26.27 -20.75
C TYR A 220 -3.72 25.94 -21.82
N GLY A 221 -4.97 25.63 -21.43
CA GLY A 221 -6.08 25.41 -22.37
C GLY A 221 -5.78 24.32 -23.38
N ASP A 222 -5.82 24.70 -24.66
CA ASP A 222 -5.60 23.84 -25.84
C ASP A 222 -4.11 23.52 -26.12
N GLU A 223 -3.20 24.01 -25.28
CA GLU A 223 -1.78 23.62 -25.34
C GLU A 223 -1.54 22.26 -24.67
N ILE A 224 -2.47 21.74 -23.87
CA ILE A 224 -2.30 20.46 -23.14
C ILE A 224 -2.57 19.27 -24.07
N ASP A 225 -1.54 18.47 -24.33
CA ASP A 225 -1.65 17.22 -25.09
C ASP A 225 -1.81 16.01 -24.16
N VAL A 226 -1.21 16.06 -22.94
CA VAL A 226 -1.13 14.94 -22.01
C VAL A 226 -1.35 15.39 -20.57
N VAL A 227 -2.12 14.60 -19.82
CA VAL A 227 -2.17 14.64 -18.36
C VAL A 227 -1.51 13.38 -17.82
N PHE A 228 -0.39 13.52 -17.10
CA PHE A 228 0.19 12.48 -16.28
C PHE A 228 -0.20 12.70 -14.83
N SER A 229 -1.01 11.83 -14.29
CA SER A 229 -1.51 11.89 -12.90
C SER A 229 -0.95 10.73 -12.10
N HIS A 230 -0.38 11.04 -10.93
CA HIS A 230 0.33 10.05 -10.11
C HIS A 230 -0.59 9.04 -9.40
N ASN A 231 -1.92 9.21 -9.46
CA ASN A 231 -2.84 8.18 -9.02
C ASN A 231 -4.25 8.31 -9.63
N ASP A 232 -5.04 7.26 -9.47
CA ASP A 232 -6.40 7.17 -10.00
C ASP A 232 -7.36 8.19 -9.38
N GLU A 233 -7.27 8.44 -8.08
CA GLU A 233 -8.14 9.41 -7.42
C GLU A 233 -8.01 10.81 -8.04
N MET A 234 -6.80 11.28 -8.25
CA MET A 234 -6.59 12.59 -8.90
C MET A 234 -7.03 12.58 -10.36
N THR A 235 -6.76 11.48 -11.08
CA THR A 235 -7.23 11.30 -12.47
C THR A 235 -8.75 11.38 -12.54
N LEU A 236 -9.46 10.62 -11.73
CA LEU A 236 -10.93 10.61 -11.66
C LEU A 236 -11.51 11.96 -11.23
N GLY A 237 -10.75 12.75 -10.47
CA GLY A 237 -11.08 14.14 -10.15
C GLY A 237 -10.89 15.08 -11.35
N ALA A 238 -9.85 14.85 -12.15
CA ALA A 238 -9.49 15.68 -13.30
C ALA A 238 -10.44 15.50 -14.51
N LEU A 239 -10.92 14.28 -14.76
CA LEU A 239 -11.74 13.95 -15.93
C LEU A 239 -12.96 14.85 -16.11
N PRO A 240 -13.80 15.12 -15.08
CA PRO A 240 -14.96 16.02 -15.22
C PRO A 240 -14.56 17.46 -15.59
N GLU A 241 -13.39 17.94 -15.12
CA GLU A 241 -12.93 19.30 -15.43
C GLU A 241 -12.50 19.40 -16.89
N ILE A 242 -11.85 18.34 -17.44
CA ILE A 242 -11.50 18.24 -18.86
C ILE A 242 -12.77 18.29 -19.72
N GLU A 243 -13.79 17.48 -19.38
CA GLU A 243 -15.06 17.43 -20.09
C GLU A 243 -15.83 18.76 -20.04
N ASN A 244 -15.87 19.41 -18.86
CA ASN A 244 -16.52 20.70 -18.67
C ASN A 244 -15.86 21.83 -19.47
N SER A 245 -14.54 21.68 -19.77
CA SER A 245 -13.78 22.62 -20.62
C SER A 245 -13.95 22.35 -22.12
N GLY A 246 -14.72 21.32 -22.48
CA GLY A 246 -15.08 20.99 -23.85
C GLY A 246 -14.14 20.04 -24.56
N PHE A 247 -13.14 19.49 -23.87
CA PHE A 247 -12.25 18.45 -24.38
C PHE A 247 -12.81 17.05 -24.10
N VAL A 248 -12.44 16.10 -24.91
CA VAL A 248 -12.78 14.67 -24.74
C VAL A 248 -11.54 13.95 -24.18
N PRO A 249 -11.55 13.58 -22.87
CA PRO A 249 -10.43 12.85 -22.28
C PRO A 249 -10.23 11.52 -23.00
N GLY A 250 -8.98 11.12 -23.15
CA GLY A 250 -8.59 9.93 -23.90
C GLY A 250 -8.54 10.10 -25.42
N LYS A 251 -9.00 11.26 -25.93
CA LYS A 251 -9.00 11.57 -27.39
C LYS A 251 -8.34 12.91 -27.73
N ASP A 252 -8.82 13.99 -27.11
CA ASP A 252 -8.24 15.31 -27.32
C ASP A 252 -7.02 15.51 -26.43
N ILE A 253 -7.03 14.88 -25.23
CA ILE A 253 -5.95 14.88 -24.25
C ILE A 253 -5.67 13.43 -23.85
N ILE A 254 -4.43 12.99 -23.98
CA ILE A 254 -3.97 11.66 -23.53
C ILE A 254 -3.95 11.66 -22.01
N ILE A 255 -4.55 10.66 -21.38
CA ILE A 255 -4.64 10.54 -19.94
C ILE A 255 -3.86 9.32 -19.45
N ILE A 256 -2.87 9.55 -18.59
CA ILE A 256 -2.04 8.50 -17.96
C ILE A 256 -2.24 8.57 -16.45
N SER A 257 -2.61 7.43 -15.85
CA SER A 257 -2.90 7.27 -14.43
C SER A 257 -2.04 6.18 -13.81
N ILE A 258 -1.96 6.14 -12.49
CA ILE A 258 -1.32 5.06 -11.73
C ILE A 258 -2.29 4.62 -10.62
N ASP A 259 -2.26 3.35 -10.25
CA ASP A 259 -2.86 2.48 -9.25
C ASP A 259 -3.56 1.28 -9.90
N ALA A 260 -4.34 1.47 -10.95
CA ALA A 260 -5.17 0.48 -11.62
C ALA A 260 -6.29 -0.08 -10.73
N GLY A 261 -6.93 0.80 -9.96
CA GLY A 261 -8.17 0.50 -9.24
C GLY A 261 -9.34 0.24 -10.20
N GLN A 262 -10.39 -0.42 -9.70
CA GLN A 262 -11.51 -0.85 -10.55
C GLN A 262 -12.17 0.32 -11.31
N GLU A 263 -12.38 1.49 -10.65
CA GLU A 263 -13.01 2.64 -11.29
C GLU A 263 -12.17 3.18 -12.46
N ALA A 264 -10.83 3.23 -12.31
CA ALA A 264 -9.94 3.68 -13.38
C ALA A 264 -9.89 2.66 -14.56
N ILE A 265 -9.88 1.37 -14.26
CA ILE A 265 -9.96 0.33 -15.29
C ILE A 265 -11.30 0.40 -16.07
N ASP A 266 -12.41 0.66 -15.39
CA ASP A 266 -13.69 0.85 -16.07
C ASP A 266 -13.66 2.07 -16.99
N VAL A 267 -13.05 3.17 -16.55
CA VAL A 267 -12.86 4.39 -17.36
C VAL A 267 -11.88 4.19 -18.51
N LEU A 268 -10.83 3.35 -18.34
CA LEU A 268 -9.96 2.91 -19.43
C LEU A 268 -10.76 2.13 -20.50
N LYS A 269 -11.64 1.21 -20.07
CA LYS A 269 -12.55 0.46 -20.98
C LYS A 269 -13.52 1.38 -21.74
N GLU A 270 -13.90 2.50 -21.15
CA GLU A 270 -14.68 3.56 -21.82
C GLU A 270 -13.86 4.39 -22.83
N GLY A 271 -12.53 4.26 -22.83
CA GLY A 271 -11.62 5.03 -23.68
C GLY A 271 -11.44 6.48 -23.25
N ARG A 272 -11.62 6.78 -21.96
CA ARG A 272 -11.43 8.11 -21.35
C ARG A 272 -10.10 8.24 -20.59
N ILE A 273 -9.45 7.13 -20.31
CA ILE A 273 -8.05 7.01 -19.90
C ILE A 273 -7.34 6.18 -20.96
N ASN A 274 -6.08 6.45 -21.25
CA ASN A 274 -5.31 5.74 -22.26
C ASN A 274 -4.34 4.72 -21.65
N CYS A 275 -3.81 5.02 -20.46
CA CYS A 275 -2.89 4.15 -19.74
C CYS A 275 -3.14 4.23 -18.25
N VAL A 276 -3.19 3.09 -17.58
CA VAL A 276 -3.19 2.98 -16.13
C VAL A 276 -2.07 2.02 -15.72
N VAL A 277 -1.05 2.54 -15.06
CA VAL A 277 0.03 1.73 -14.51
C VAL A 277 -0.42 1.12 -13.19
N GLU A 278 -0.19 -0.18 -13.02
CA GLU A 278 -0.57 -0.87 -11.78
C GLU A 278 0.34 -0.45 -10.63
N CYS A 279 -0.27 -0.15 -9.48
CA CYS A 279 0.33 -0.10 -8.17
C CYS A 279 -0.58 -0.91 -7.25
N THR A 280 -0.19 -2.14 -6.93
CA THR A 280 -1.07 -3.05 -6.19
C THR A 280 -1.16 -2.71 -4.70
N PRO A 281 -2.36 -2.63 -4.09
CA PRO A 281 -2.50 -2.50 -2.65
C PRO A 281 -2.37 -3.84 -1.91
N ASN A 282 -2.32 -4.97 -2.63
CA ASN A 282 -2.35 -6.32 -2.07
C ASN A 282 -0.95 -6.74 -1.58
N LEU A 283 -0.52 -6.20 -0.45
CA LEU A 283 0.78 -6.41 0.18
C LEU A 283 0.68 -7.24 1.46
N GLY A 284 -0.53 -7.66 1.85
CA GLY A 284 -0.80 -8.28 3.14
C GLY A 284 -0.14 -9.65 3.29
N ASP A 285 -0.26 -10.52 2.28
CA ASP A 285 0.32 -11.86 2.33
C ASP A 285 1.84 -11.79 2.50
N GLU A 286 2.53 -10.96 1.70
CA GLU A 286 3.98 -10.76 1.77
C GLU A 286 4.41 -10.15 3.12
N LEU A 287 3.61 -9.22 3.66
CA LEU A 287 3.85 -8.65 4.98
C LEU A 287 3.78 -9.73 6.07
N MET A 288 2.74 -10.58 6.05
CA MET A 288 2.59 -11.63 7.06
C MET A 288 3.70 -12.69 6.96
N GLU A 289 4.05 -13.11 5.76
CA GLU A 289 5.17 -14.05 5.54
C GLU A 289 6.49 -13.48 6.03
N THR A 290 6.79 -12.22 5.69
CA THR A 290 8.02 -11.54 6.11
C THR A 290 8.06 -11.35 7.62
N ALA A 291 6.96 -10.97 8.25
CA ALA A 291 6.87 -10.82 9.71
C ALA A 291 7.05 -12.15 10.45
N LEU A 292 6.50 -13.25 9.93
CA LEU A 292 6.69 -14.60 10.47
C LEU A 292 8.16 -15.06 10.36
N LYS A 293 8.81 -14.83 9.22
CA LYS A 293 10.25 -15.12 9.05
C LYS A 293 11.09 -14.35 10.07
N LEU A 294 10.83 -13.05 10.25
CA LEU A 294 11.56 -12.23 11.23
C LEU A 294 11.35 -12.71 12.67
N LYS A 295 10.12 -13.08 13.04
CA LYS A 295 9.84 -13.66 14.35
C LYS A 295 10.63 -14.94 14.60
N ASN A 296 10.80 -15.77 13.58
CA ASN A 296 11.56 -17.02 13.64
C ASN A 296 13.08 -16.79 13.59
N GLY A 297 13.53 -15.54 13.43
CA GLY A 297 14.96 -15.22 13.31
C GLY A 297 15.56 -15.56 11.96
N GLU A 298 14.73 -15.69 10.93
CA GLU A 298 15.14 -15.95 9.56
C GLU A 298 15.58 -14.66 8.86
N GLU A 299 16.46 -14.76 7.87
CA GLU A 299 16.84 -13.64 7.03
C GLU A 299 15.72 -13.35 6.01
N VAL A 300 15.50 -12.06 5.75
CA VAL A 300 14.54 -11.57 4.75
C VAL A 300 15.25 -10.67 3.73
N GLU A 301 14.66 -10.51 2.56
CA GLU A 301 15.15 -9.56 1.56
C GLU A 301 14.98 -8.12 2.07
N ALA A 302 15.95 -7.25 1.72
CA ALA A 302 15.89 -5.86 2.13
C ALA A 302 14.76 -5.08 1.45
N VAL A 303 14.42 -5.47 0.21
CA VAL A 303 13.36 -4.85 -0.60
C VAL A 303 12.61 -5.95 -1.35
N ILE A 304 11.30 -5.91 -1.30
CA ILE A 304 10.39 -6.81 -2.00
C ILE A 304 9.43 -5.98 -2.83
N HIS A 305 9.51 -6.12 -4.16
CA HIS A 305 8.60 -5.45 -5.09
C HIS A 305 7.60 -6.44 -5.66
N PRO A 306 6.29 -6.14 -5.63
CA PRO A 306 5.28 -6.89 -6.38
C PRO A 306 5.55 -6.76 -7.89
N VAL A 307 5.07 -7.73 -8.67
CA VAL A 307 5.11 -7.63 -10.13
C VAL A 307 3.93 -6.78 -10.59
N GLU A 308 4.22 -5.70 -11.29
CA GLU A 308 3.24 -4.74 -11.78
C GLU A 308 3.35 -4.56 -13.29
N GLN A 309 2.29 -4.03 -13.92
CA GLN A 309 2.18 -3.86 -15.37
C GLN A 309 1.43 -2.57 -15.71
N ALA A 310 1.51 -2.16 -16.97
CA ALA A 310 0.68 -1.08 -17.49
C ALA A 310 -0.51 -1.66 -18.28
N PHE A 311 -1.71 -1.21 -17.95
CA PHE A 311 -2.93 -1.46 -18.73
C PHE A 311 -3.15 -0.28 -19.69
N THR A 312 -3.25 -0.56 -20.97
CA THR A 312 -3.27 0.49 -22.00
C THR A 312 -4.41 0.29 -23.00
N ASP A 313 -4.78 1.37 -23.69
CA ASP A 313 -5.76 1.35 -24.78
C ASP A 313 -5.26 0.58 -26.03
N GLU A 314 -4.00 0.14 -26.04
CA GLU A 314 -3.40 -0.70 -27.09
C GLU A 314 -3.73 -2.19 -26.92
N MET A 315 -4.19 -2.61 -25.73
CA MET A 315 -4.48 -4.01 -25.41
C MET A 315 -5.97 -4.34 -25.52
N ASP A 316 -6.31 -5.62 -25.40
CA ASP A 316 -7.70 -6.05 -25.24
C ASP A 316 -8.19 -5.70 -23.83
N VAL A 317 -8.71 -4.46 -23.67
CA VAL A 317 -9.14 -3.92 -22.37
C VAL A 317 -10.28 -4.72 -21.74
N ASP A 318 -11.08 -5.42 -22.53
CA ASP A 318 -12.17 -6.27 -22.03
C ASP A 318 -11.64 -7.55 -21.35
N SER A 319 -10.39 -7.93 -21.64
CA SER A 319 -9.73 -9.07 -20.99
C SER A 319 -9.13 -8.76 -19.61
N ILE A 320 -9.13 -7.49 -19.19
CA ILE A 320 -8.61 -7.10 -17.89
C ILE A 320 -9.53 -7.63 -16.78
N GLU A 321 -8.98 -8.48 -15.91
CA GLU A 321 -9.69 -9.07 -14.79
C GLU A 321 -10.13 -8.00 -13.78
N PRO A 322 -11.25 -8.22 -13.05
CA PRO A 322 -11.70 -7.30 -11.99
C PRO A 322 -10.63 -7.10 -10.91
N ARG A 323 -10.43 -5.86 -10.49
CA ARG A 323 -9.31 -5.49 -9.61
C ARG A 323 -9.57 -5.73 -8.12
N GLY A 324 -10.78 -5.63 -7.66
CA GLY A 324 -11.13 -5.84 -6.25
C GLY A 324 -10.82 -4.67 -5.32
N TYR A 325 -10.31 -3.54 -5.85
CA TYR A 325 -10.03 -2.29 -5.09
C TYR A 325 -10.30 -1.06 -5.93
#